data_95a71217d1b3f430297ab9a73ac64525
#
_entry.id   95a71217d1b3f430297ab9a73ac64525
#
_cell.length_a   1.000
_cell.length_b   1.000
_cell.length_c   1.000
_cell.angle_alpha   90.00
_cell.angle_beta   90.00
_cell.angle_gamma   90.00
#
_symmetry.space_group_name_H-M   'P 1'
#
loop_
_entity.id
_entity.type
_entity.pdbx_description
1 polymer ?
#
loop_
_entity_poly.entity_id
_entity_poly.type
_entity_poly.pdbx_seq_one_letter_code
_entity_poly.pdbx_strand_id
1 'polypeptide(L)'
;MSYSKIPAGKDLPNDIYVAIEIPANHAPIKYEIDKDSDCLFVDRFMATPMFYPANYGFIPNTLADDGDPLDVLVVTPYPVAPG
;
A
#
# COMPACT_ATOMS: atom_id res chain seq x y z
N MET A 1 5.48 -8.74 -11.85
CA MET A 1 4.30 -9.06 -11.01
C MET A 1 3.19 -8.08 -11.34
N SER A 2 1.98 -8.57 -11.53
CA SER A 2 0.84 -7.71 -11.89
C SER A 2 -0.05 -7.49 -10.66
N TYR A 3 -0.08 -6.29 -10.12
CA TYR A 3 -0.91 -5.96 -8.97
C TYR A 3 -2.41 -6.02 -9.29
N SER A 4 -2.78 -5.77 -10.54
CA SER A 4 -4.18 -5.85 -10.97
C SER A 4 -4.75 -7.28 -10.94
N LYS A 5 -3.89 -8.28 -10.90
CA LYS A 5 -4.29 -9.69 -10.83
C LYS A 5 -4.31 -10.25 -9.41
N ILE A 6 -3.90 -9.47 -8.42
CA ILE A 6 -3.93 -9.89 -7.03
C ILE A 6 -5.34 -9.69 -6.51
N PRO A 7 -6.02 -10.74 -5.98
CA PRO A 7 -7.34 -10.57 -5.41
C PRO A 7 -7.30 -9.75 -4.12
N ALA A 8 -8.44 -9.23 -3.68
CA ALA A 8 -8.55 -8.47 -2.44
C ALA A 8 -8.23 -9.32 -1.20
N GLY A 9 -8.34 -10.61 -1.29
CA GLY A 9 -8.02 -11.51 -0.21
C GLY A 9 -8.31 -12.94 -0.60
N LYS A 10 -7.80 -13.87 0.21
CA LYS A 10 -8.00 -15.30 -0.01
C LYS A 10 -9.35 -15.76 0.53
N ASP A 11 -9.82 -15.15 1.62
CA ASP A 11 -11.05 -15.50 2.29
C ASP A 11 -11.63 -14.26 3.00
N LEU A 12 -12.24 -13.38 2.21
CA LEU A 12 -12.77 -12.11 2.73
C LEU A 12 -13.97 -12.34 3.68
N PRO A 13 -14.05 -11.59 4.78
CA PRO A 13 -13.13 -10.54 5.24
C PRO A 13 -12.01 -11.04 6.16
N ASN A 14 -11.84 -12.34 6.33
CA ASN A 14 -10.94 -12.93 7.34
C ASN A 14 -9.48 -12.97 6.88
N ASP A 15 -9.24 -12.98 5.57
CA ASP A 15 -7.91 -13.02 4.99
C ASP A 15 -7.86 -11.98 3.88
N ILE A 16 -7.06 -10.92 4.08
CA ILE A 16 -7.00 -9.76 3.19
C ILE A 16 -5.57 -9.59 2.71
N TYR A 17 -5.39 -9.33 1.41
CA TYR A 17 -4.11 -8.94 0.85
C TYR A 17 -3.96 -7.42 0.82
N VAL A 18 -2.79 -6.93 1.16
CA VAL A 18 -2.47 -5.50 1.16
C VAL A 18 -1.15 -5.29 0.43
N ALA A 19 -1.14 -4.37 -0.51
CA ALA A 19 0.10 -3.91 -1.14
C ALA A 19 0.62 -2.70 -0.37
N ILE A 20 1.83 -2.81 0.20
CA ILE A 20 2.40 -1.75 1.02
C ILE A 20 3.10 -0.72 0.13
N GLU A 21 2.77 0.56 0.36
CA GLU A 21 3.36 1.68 -0.36
C GLU A 21 4.31 2.50 0.53
N ILE A 22 4.01 2.61 1.83
CA ILE A 22 4.84 3.35 2.78
C ILE A 22 5.09 2.45 3.99
N PRO A 23 6.32 1.93 4.18
CA PRO A 23 6.63 1.12 5.35
C PRO A 23 6.55 1.92 6.66
N ALA A 24 6.26 1.22 7.76
CA ALA A 24 6.24 1.83 9.08
C ALA A 24 7.63 2.35 9.46
N ASN A 25 7.69 3.52 10.08
CA ASN A 25 8.91 4.11 10.63
C ASN A 25 10.08 4.15 9.62
N HIS A 26 9.76 4.28 8.34
CA HIS A 26 10.73 4.33 7.25
C HIS A 26 10.95 5.79 6.83
N ALA A 27 11.93 6.01 5.94
CA ALA A 27 12.17 7.34 5.38
C ALA A 27 10.89 7.94 4.77
N PRO A 28 10.72 9.28 4.82
CA PRO A 28 9.47 9.93 4.38
C PRO A 28 9.36 9.97 2.85
N ILE A 29 9.35 8.82 2.25
CA ILE A 29 9.21 8.65 0.80
C ILE A 29 7.88 7.93 0.55
N LYS A 30 7.00 8.56 -0.22
CA LYS A 30 5.76 7.91 -0.65
C LYS A 30 5.99 7.23 -1.98
N TYR A 31 5.78 5.93 -2.01
CA TYR A 31 5.76 5.15 -3.24
C TYR A 31 4.32 5.00 -3.74
N GLU A 32 4.18 4.80 -5.02
CA GLU A 32 2.89 4.56 -5.65
C GLU A 32 3.03 3.44 -6.68
N ILE A 33 2.04 2.55 -6.69
CA ILE A 33 1.97 1.50 -7.68
C ILE A 33 1.13 2.01 -8.84
N ASP A 34 1.77 2.15 -10.00
CA ASP A 34 1.07 2.52 -11.23
C ASP A 34 0.32 1.31 -11.77
N LYS A 35 -1.01 1.44 -11.82
CA LYS A 35 -1.88 0.33 -12.20
C LYS A 35 -1.78 -0.03 -13.68
N ASP A 36 -1.37 0.92 -14.52
CA ASP A 36 -1.24 0.67 -15.95
C ASP A 36 0.01 -0.15 -16.27
N SER A 37 1.12 0.12 -15.60
CA SER A 37 2.40 -0.56 -15.83
C SER A 37 2.71 -1.63 -14.78
N ASP A 38 1.95 -1.69 -13.68
CA ASP A 38 2.21 -2.55 -12.51
C ASP A 38 3.60 -2.32 -11.88
N CYS A 39 4.15 -1.12 -12.05
CA CYS A 39 5.45 -0.74 -11.51
C CYS A 39 5.32 0.12 -10.27
N LEU A 40 6.34 0.03 -9.42
CA LEU A 40 6.44 0.86 -8.22
C LEU A 40 7.25 2.12 -8.56
N PHE A 41 6.65 3.28 -8.34
CA PHE A 41 7.27 4.57 -8.56
C PHE A 41 7.42 5.33 -7.26
N VAL A 42 8.38 6.24 -7.21
CA VAL A 42 8.43 7.25 -6.16
C VAL A 42 7.44 8.35 -6.54
N ASP A 43 6.39 8.50 -5.73
CA ASP A 43 5.40 9.55 -5.94
C ASP A 43 5.95 10.90 -5.49
N ARG A 44 6.45 10.96 -4.26
CA ARG A 44 7.00 12.19 -3.72
C ARG A 44 7.82 11.93 -2.46
N PHE A 45 8.69 12.89 -2.16
CA PHE A 45 9.32 13.00 -0.85
C PHE A 45 8.41 13.83 0.04
N MET A 46 8.19 13.38 1.26
CA MET A 46 7.33 14.11 2.18
C MET A 46 8.04 15.35 2.72
N ALA A 47 7.28 16.45 2.86
CA ALA A 47 7.85 17.75 3.28
C ALA A 47 8.26 17.78 4.75
N THR A 48 7.73 16.86 5.57
CA THR A 48 8.03 16.79 7.01
C THR A 48 8.70 15.48 7.35
N PRO A 49 9.59 15.44 8.36
CA PRO A 49 10.23 14.21 8.81
C PRO A 49 9.29 13.34 9.65
N MET A 50 8.04 13.21 9.24
CA MET A 50 7.07 12.37 9.94
C MET A 50 7.12 10.95 9.40
N PHE A 51 7.13 10.01 10.33
CA PHE A 51 7.09 8.59 10.01
C PHE A 51 5.69 8.04 10.28
N TYR A 52 5.20 7.19 9.40
CA TYR A 52 3.96 6.49 9.66
C TYR A 52 4.14 5.49 10.80
N PRO A 53 3.21 5.42 11.75
CA PRO A 53 3.32 4.46 12.86
C PRO A 53 3.03 3.01 12.46
N ALA A 54 2.50 2.81 11.25
CA ALA A 54 2.17 1.50 10.69
C ALA A 54 2.48 1.50 9.20
N ASN A 55 2.51 0.31 8.60
CA ASN A 55 2.67 0.21 7.15
C ASN A 55 1.40 0.72 6.47
N TYR A 56 1.54 1.59 5.49
CA TYR A 56 0.44 2.16 4.73
C TYR A 56 0.38 1.54 3.34
N GLY A 57 -0.81 1.15 2.91
CA GLY A 57 -0.98 0.59 1.59
C GLY A 57 -2.45 0.52 1.18
N PHE A 58 -2.75 -0.36 0.25
CA PHE A 58 -4.10 -0.51 -0.27
C PHE A 58 -4.45 -1.99 -0.47
N ILE A 59 -5.76 -2.26 -0.48
CA ILE A 59 -6.27 -3.59 -0.78
C ILE A 59 -6.49 -3.67 -2.30
N PRO A 60 -5.80 -4.57 -3.02
CA PRO A 60 -5.97 -4.70 -4.47
C PRO A 60 -7.41 -5.08 -4.84
N ASN A 61 -7.83 -4.65 -6.01
CA ASN A 61 -9.15 -4.96 -6.58
C ASN A 61 -10.32 -4.58 -5.67
N THR A 62 -10.19 -3.46 -4.95
CA THR A 62 -11.28 -2.83 -4.22
C THR A 62 -11.54 -1.45 -4.80
N LEU A 63 -12.72 -0.89 -4.51
CA LEU A 63 -13.10 0.43 -4.98
C LEU A 63 -13.73 1.21 -3.83
N ALA A 64 -13.08 2.28 -3.42
CA ALA A 64 -13.60 3.21 -2.44
C ALA A 64 -14.46 4.28 -3.13
N ASP A 65 -15.12 5.14 -2.35
CA ASP A 65 -16.02 6.18 -2.88
C ASP A 65 -15.32 7.20 -3.77
N ASP A 66 -14.01 7.39 -3.59
CA ASP A 66 -13.19 8.30 -4.40
C ASP A 66 -12.74 7.68 -5.73
N GLY A 67 -13.10 6.45 -6.01
CA GLY A 67 -12.72 5.74 -7.23
C GLY A 67 -11.38 5.03 -7.15
N ASP A 68 -10.68 5.12 -6.04
CA ASP A 68 -9.39 4.47 -5.81
C ASP A 68 -9.55 3.19 -4.98
N PRO A 69 -8.54 2.31 -4.94
CA PRO A 69 -8.54 1.18 -4.02
C PRO A 69 -8.65 1.60 -2.56
N LEU A 70 -9.18 0.73 -1.74
CA LEU A 70 -9.34 0.99 -0.32
C LEU A 70 -7.99 1.06 0.38
N ASP A 71 -7.71 2.16 1.06
CA ASP A 71 -6.49 2.36 1.83
C ASP A 71 -6.56 1.69 3.19
N VAL A 72 -5.41 1.21 3.67
CA VAL A 72 -5.32 0.54 4.97
C VAL A 72 -4.00 0.84 5.66
N LEU A 73 -4.02 0.75 6.99
CA LEU A 73 -2.82 0.75 7.83
C LEU A 73 -2.63 -0.65 8.40
N VAL A 74 -1.45 -1.21 8.23
CA VAL A 74 -1.14 -2.57 8.69
C VAL A 74 -0.08 -2.50 9.79
N VAL A 75 -0.44 -2.96 10.98
CA VAL A 75 0.47 -3.00 12.13
C VAL A 75 1.24 -4.32 12.10
N THR A 76 2.55 -4.23 12.06
CA THR A 76 3.43 -5.40 12.06
C THR A 76 4.59 -5.18 13.04
N PRO A 77 5.22 -6.26 13.55
CA PRO A 77 6.38 -6.12 14.43
C PRO A 77 7.57 -5.40 13.79
N TYR A 78 7.69 -5.51 12.47
CA TYR A 78 8.77 -4.91 11.69
C TYR A 78 8.20 -4.24 10.44
N PRO A 79 8.86 -3.19 9.91
CA PRO A 79 8.44 -2.59 8.66
C PRO A 79 8.44 -3.61 7.51
N VAL A 80 7.44 -3.50 6.64
CA VAL A 80 7.31 -4.35 5.45
C VAL A 80 7.75 -3.56 4.24
N ALA A 81 8.54 -4.16 3.37
CA ALA A 81 9.04 -3.51 2.17
C ALA A 81 7.90 -3.06 1.25
N PRO A 82 8.04 -1.91 0.57
CA PRO A 82 7.04 -1.47 -0.40
C PRO A 82 6.98 -2.41 -1.60
N GLY A 83 5.78 -2.54 -2.13
CA GLY A 83 5.51 -3.40 -3.27
C GLY A 83 5.37 -4.87 -2.94
#